data_7a8fab12d2282b00f114751d4db022d8
#
_entry.id   7a8fab12d2282b00f114751d4db022d8
#
_cell.length_a   1.000
_cell.length_b   1.000
_cell.length_c   1.000
_cell.angle_alpha   90.00
_cell.angle_beta   90.00
_cell.angle_gamma   90.00
#
_symmetry.space_group_name_H-M   'P 1'
#
loop_
_entity.id
_entity.type
_entity.pdbx_description
1 polymer ?
#
loop_
_entity_poly.entity_id
_entity_poly.type
_entity_poly.pdbx_seq_one_letter_code
_entity_poly.pdbx_strand_id
1 'polypeptide(L)'
;SLTLGKAVPYLLAAVSGGAWRPMMLLASVLAAAGGLLAVLTVKDGPLATSAPAFDPRAAVRVFTRRGTRLGVLGYLGHMWELYAMWTWVGVYVAAALASQGVASADRLGSLAAFVAIGAGAAGAVTAGFFADRRGRARVAAWAMMVSATCCALSAPAFHAPFAVLLALAAVWGFSVVADSAQFSAI
;
A
#
# COMPACT_ATOMS: atom_id res chain seq x y z
N SER A 1 5.25 -6.84 -7.74
CA SER A 1 3.87 -6.66 -7.39
C SER A 1 3.51 -5.19 -7.21
N LEU A 2 2.25 -4.87 -6.94
CA LEU A 2 1.70 -3.51 -6.87
C LEU A 2 2.48 -2.60 -5.90
N THR A 3 2.85 -3.12 -4.74
CA THR A 3 3.56 -2.37 -3.68
C THR A 3 4.92 -1.86 -4.15
N LEU A 4 5.72 -2.73 -4.76
CA LEU A 4 7.04 -2.35 -5.29
C LEU A 4 6.91 -1.35 -6.45
N GLY A 5 5.95 -1.56 -7.35
CA GLY A 5 5.67 -0.62 -8.44
C GLY A 5 5.30 0.78 -7.94
N LYS A 6 4.55 0.86 -6.83
CA LYS A 6 4.20 2.13 -6.17
C LYS A 6 5.36 2.78 -5.41
N ALA A 7 6.31 1.99 -4.88
CA ALA A 7 7.46 2.51 -4.14
C ALA A 7 8.51 3.18 -5.05
N VAL A 8 8.75 2.62 -6.24
CA VAL A 8 9.80 3.08 -7.16
C VAL A 8 9.74 4.58 -7.51
N PRO A 9 8.58 5.20 -7.81
CA PRO A 9 8.51 6.64 -8.07
C PRO A 9 9.02 7.51 -6.91
N TYR A 10 8.80 7.10 -5.68
CA TYR A 10 9.30 7.84 -4.50
C TYR A 10 10.82 7.74 -4.36
N LEU A 11 11.41 6.58 -4.68
CA LEU A 11 12.86 6.45 -4.72
C LEU A 11 13.46 7.35 -5.81
N LEU A 12 12.86 7.36 -6.99
CA LEU A 12 13.29 8.23 -8.08
C LEU A 12 13.17 9.71 -7.70
N ALA A 13 12.08 10.11 -7.04
CA ALA A 13 11.92 11.47 -6.54
C ALA A 13 13.01 11.85 -5.53
N ALA A 14 13.37 10.95 -4.62
CA ALA A 14 14.43 11.17 -3.63
C ALA A 14 15.81 11.34 -4.30
N VAL A 15 16.06 10.64 -5.40
CA VAL A 15 17.37 10.68 -6.11
C VAL A 15 17.44 11.84 -7.11
N SER A 16 16.36 12.12 -7.85
CA SER A 16 16.32 13.10 -8.93
C SER A 16 16.02 14.53 -8.51
N GLY A 17 15.85 14.77 -7.20
CA GLY A 17 15.48 16.10 -6.69
C GLY A 17 14.07 16.56 -7.10
N GLY A 18 13.16 15.63 -7.42
CA GLY A 18 11.76 15.92 -7.70
C GLY A 18 11.44 16.31 -9.15
N ALA A 19 12.35 16.08 -10.10
CA ALA A 19 12.11 16.33 -11.52
C ALA A 19 10.99 15.40 -12.06
N TRP A 20 9.78 15.93 -12.22
CA TRP A 20 8.58 15.14 -12.57
C TRP A 20 8.59 14.58 -14.00
N ARG A 21 9.19 15.31 -14.97
CA ARG A 21 9.22 14.90 -16.39
C ARG A 21 9.93 13.56 -16.62
N PRO A 22 11.20 13.36 -16.18
CA PRO A 22 11.86 12.06 -16.34
C PRO A 22 11.16 10.95 -15.56
N MET A 23 10.51 11.24 -14.43
CA MET A 23 9.74 10.26 -13.69
C MET A 23 8.52 9.77 -14.47
N MET A 24 7.78 10.69 -15.10
CA MET A 24 6.62 10.33 -15.94
C MET A 24 7.04 9.54 -17.18
N LEU A 25 8.13 9.94 -17.85
CA LEU A 25 8.67 9.21 -19.00
C LEU A 25 9.10 7.79 -18.61
N LEU A 26 9.83 7.65 -17.52
CA LEU A 26 10.26 6.32 -17.03
C LEU A 26 9.09 5.43 -16.67
N ALA A 27 8.09 5.97 -15.95
CA ALA A 27 6.87 5.24 -15.62
C ALA A 27 6.13 4.77 -16.88
N SER A 28 6.03 5.63 -17.91
CA SER A 28 5.39 5.30 -19.19
C SER A 28 6.15 4.22 -19.96
N VAL A 29 7.48 4.29 -19.99
CA VAL A 29 8.32 3.27 -20.64
C VAL A 29 8.20 1.93 -19.92
N LEU A 30 8.26 1.92 -18.59
CA LEU A 30 8.10 0.69 -17.80
C LEU A 30 6.70 0.08 -17.97
N ALA A 31 5.65 0.90 -18.02
CA ALA A 31 4.29 0.43 -18.26
C ALA A 31 4.14 -0.16 -19.67
N ALA A 32 4.69 0.50 -20.70
CA ALA A 32 4.67 0.00 -22.06
C ALA A 32 5.46 -1.32 -22.20
N ALA A 33 6.64 -1.39 -21.59
CA ALA A 33 7.46 -2.60 -21.58
C ALA A 33 6.75 -3.77 -20.86
N GLY A 34 6.13 -3.49 -19.71
CA GLY A 34 5.34 -4.47 -18.95
C GLY A 34 4.12 -4.96 -19.75
N GLY A 35 3.41 -4.06 -20.41
CA GLY A 35 2.29 -4.40 -21.30
C GLY A 35 2.71 -5.25 -22.49
N LEU A 36 3.80 -4.87 -23.14
CA LEU A 36 4.37 -5.65 -24.25
C LEU A 36 4.80 -7.04 -23.80
N LEU A 37 5.50 -7.14 -22.66
CA LEU A 37 5.92 -8.42 -22.09
C LEU A 37 4.69 -9.30 -21.79
N ALA A 38 3.64 -8.74 -21.19
CA ALA A 38 2.41 -9.46 -20.90
C ALA A 38 1.76 -10.01 -22.19
N VAL A 39 1.64 -9.19 -23.22
CA VAL A 39 1.07 -9.63 -24.52
C VAL A 39 1.89 -10.74 -25.17
N LEU A 40 3.23 -10.68 -25.05
CA LEU A 40 4.11 -11.67 -25.68
C LEU A 40 4.23 -12.98 -24.90
N THR A 41 4.07 -12.95 -23.56
CA THR A 41 4.39 -14.11 -22.71
C THR A 41 3.21 -14.69 -21.98
N VAL A 42 2.17 -13.92 -21.70
CA VAL A 42 1.00 -14.39 -20.93
C VAL A 42 0.03 -15.10 -21.88
N LYS A 43 -0.31 -16.33 -21.53
CA LYS A 43 -1.36 -17.12 -22.21
C LYS A 43 -2.43 -17.45 -21.18
N ASP A 44 -3.67 -17.57 -21.65
CA ASP A 44 -4.76 -18.05 -20.80
C ASP A 44 -4.43 -19.42 -20.24
N GLY A 45 -4.68 -19.60 -18.93
CA GLY A 45 -4.43 -20.86 -18.27
C GLY A 45 -5.43 -21.94 -18.70
N PRO A 46 -5.11 -23.24 -18.47
CA PRO A 46 -5.97 -24.37 -18.85
C PRO A 46 -7.34 -24.37 -18.13
N LEU A 47 -7.48 -23.56 -17.08
CA LEU A 47 -8.72 -23.39 -16.30
C LEU A 47 -9.45 -22.08 -16.64
N ALA A 48 -9.08 -21.40 -17.74
CA ALA A 48 -9.77 -20.20 -18.17
C ALA A 48 -11.22 -20.55 -18.51
N THR A 49 -12.15 -20.08 -17.70
CA THR A 49 -13.60 -20.19 -17.93
C THR A 49 -14.12 -18.87 -18.48
N SER A 50 -15.13 -18.92 -19.34
CA SER A 50 -15.81 -17.71 -19.80
C SER A 50 -16.35 -16.93 -18.61
N ALA A 51 -16.13 -15.60 -18.62
CA ALA A 51 -16.66 -14.74 -17.56
C ALA A 51 -18.20 -14.88 -17.51
N PRO A 52 -18.79 -15.08 -16.32
CA PRO A 52 -20.24 -15.14 -16.18
C PRO A 52 -20.86 -13.79 -16.62
N ALA A 53 -22.06 -13.87 -17.20
CA ALA A 53 -22.79 -12.65 -17.60
C ALA A 53 -22.96 -11.70 -16.40
N PHE A 54 -22.82 -10.40 -16.64
CA PHE A 54 -22.99 -9.38 -15.61
C PHE A 54 -24.42 -9.42 -15.05
N ASP A 55 -24.57 -9.73 -13.76
CA ASP A 55 -25.85 -9.72 -13.04
C ASP A 55 -25.85 -8.58 -12.02
N PRO A 56 -26.54 -7.46 -12.26
CA PRO A 56 -26.60 -6.34 -11.33
C PRO A 56 -27.28 -6.72 -9.98
N ARG A 57 -28.11 -7.76 -9.98
CA ARG A 57 -28.73 -8.27 -8.75
C ARG A 57 -27.72 -8.96 -7.83
N ALA A 58 -26.63 -9.46 -8.39
CA ALA A 58 -25.53 -10.04 -7.62
C ALA A 58 -24.89 -8.97 -6.71
N ALA A 59 -24.73 -7.73 -7.18
CA ALA A 59 -24.21 -6.62 -6.38
C ALA A 59 -25.07 -6.32 -5.15
N VAL A 60 -26.40 -6.34 -5.30
CA VAL A 60 -27.33 -6.18 -4.17
C VAL A 60 -27.25 -7.36 -3.20
N ARG A 61 -27.15 -8.58 -3.72
CA ARG A 61 -27.02 -9.81 -2.91
C ARG A 61 -25.77 -9.82 -2.03
N VAL A 62 -24.67 -9.18 -2.45
CA VAL A 62 -23.46 -9.02 -1.65
C VAL A 62 -23.76 -8.34 -0.31
N PHE A 63 -24.63 -7.34 -0.28
CA PHE A 63 -24.99 -6.61 0.93
C PHE A 63 -26.04 -7.31 1.80
N THR A 64 -26.76 -8.30 1.29
CA THR A 64 -27.78 -9.03 2.06
C THR A 64 -27.17 -10.11 2.97
N ARG A 65 -26.03 -10.69 2.60
CA ARG A 65 -25.34 -11.70 3.41
C ARG A 65 -24.38 -11.02 4.38
N ARG A 66 -24.56 -11.25 5.69
CA ARG A 66 -23.76 -10.61 6.75
C ARG A 66 -22.25 -10.80 6.56
N GLY A 67 -21.80 -12.02 6.25
CA GLY A 67 -20.36 -12.30 6.04
C GLY A 67 -19.78 -11.50 4.88
N THR A 68 -20.42 -11.56 3.72
CA THR A 68 -19.97 -10.83 2.52
C THR A 68 -20.00 -9.32 2.72
N ARG A 69 -21.05 -8.81 3.36
CA ARG A 69 -21.17 -7.38 3.71
C ARG A 69 -20.04 -6.91 4.61
N LEU A 70 -19.72 -7.67 5.68
CA LEU A 70 -18.61 -7.33 6.58
C LEU A 70 -17.25 -7.39 5.86
N GLY A 71 -17.04 -8.36 4.98
CA GLY A 71 -15.83 -8.45 4.15
C GLY A 71 -15.69 -7.24 3.23
N VAL A 72 -16.76 -6.85 2.52
CA VAL A 72 -16.75 -5.67 1.63
C VAL A 72 -16.51 -4.38 2.40
N LEU A 73 -17.19 -4.17 3.53
CA LEU A 73 -16.99 -2.97 4.35
C LEU A 73 -15.57 -2.92 4.94
N GLY A 74 -15.04 -4.05 5.39
CA GLY A 74 -13.66 -4.15 5.84
C GLY A 74 -12.67 -3.81 4.73
N TYR A 75 -12.88 -4.34 3.52
CA TYR A 75 -12.06 -4.04 2.36
C TYR A 75 -12.11 -2.56 1.94
N LEU A 76 -13.29 -1.93 1.98
CA LEU A 76 -13.42 -0.49 1.71
C LEU A 76 -12.66 0.35 2.75
N GLY A 77 -12.76 0.01 4.03
CA GLY A 77 -12.00 0.68 5.09
C GLY A 77 -10.49 0.51 4.90
N HIS A 78 -10.04 -0.71 4.62
CA HIS A 78 -8.65 -1.00 4.28
C HIS A 78 -8.15 -0.18 3.07
N MET A 79 -8.91 -0.14 1.99
CA MET A 79 -8.53 0.63 0.79
C MET A 79 -8.40 2.13 1.11
N TRP A 80 -9.34 2.68 1.87
CA TRP A 80 -9.27 4.08 2.30
C TRP A 80 -7.98 4.36 3.09
N GLU A 81 -7.68 3.54 4.08
CA GLU A 81 -6.50 3.65 4.92
C GLU A 81 -5.20 3.54 4.10
N LEU A 82 -5.11 2.52 3.25
CA LEU A 82 -3.95 2.25 2.39
C LEU A 82 -3.62 3.44 1.49
N TYR A 83 -4.61 3.95 0.76
CA TYR A 83 -4.38 5.06 -0.17
C TYR A 83 -4.15 6.38 0.56
N ALA A 84 -4.81 6.62 1.69
CA ALA A 84 -4.56 7.78 2.51
C ALA A 84 -3.10 7.78 3.02
N MET A 85 -2.65 6.66 3.60
CA MET A 85 -1.28 6.52 4.06
C MET A 85 -0.27 6.69 2.92
N TRP A 86 -0.44 6.02 1.79
CA TRP A 86 0.46 6.13 0.65
C TRP A 86 0.55 7.55 0.08
N THR A 87 -0.54 8.29 0.12
CA THR A 87 -0.57 9.68 -0.37
C THR A 87 0.13 10.63 0.59
N TRP A 88 -0.07 10.45 1.90
CA TRP A 88 0.30 11.47 2.87
C TRP A 88 1.57 11.19 3.65
N VAL A 89 2.06 9.94 3.74
CA VAL A 89 3.23 9.60 4.56
C VAL A 89 4.49 10.39 4.18
N GLY A 90 4.75 10.55 2.89
CA GLY A 90 5.90 11.32 2.41
C GLY A 90 5.77 12.82 2.72
N VAL A 91 4.58 13.37 2.50
CA VAL A 91 4.25 14.77 2.79
C VAL A 91 4.33 15.04 4.30
N TYR A 92 3.80 14.14 5.12
CA TYR A 92 3.88 14.22 6.57
C TYR A 92 5.33 14.28 7.07
N VAL A 93 6.19 13.35 6.60
CA VAL A 93 7.61 13.33 7.01
C VAL A 93 8.34 14.58 6.51
N ALA A 94 8.09 15.02 5.28
CA ALA A 94 8.68 16.23 4.73
C ALA A 94 8.27 17.47 5.55
N ALA A 95 6.97 17.61 5.87
CA ALA A 95 6.47 18.71 6.68
C ALA A 95 7.07 18.72 8.11
N ALA A 96 7.16 17.54 8.74
CA ALA A 96 7.77 17.37 10.05
C ALA A 96 9.24 17.81 10.06
N LEU A 97 10.02 17.42 9.07
CA LEU A 97 11.43 17.80 8.95
C LEU A 97 11.61 19.26 8.55
N ALA A 98 10.77 19.80 7.68
CA ALA A 98 10.80 21.20 7.31
C ALA A 98 10.52 22.10 8.52
N SER A 99 9.59 21.72 9.40
CA SER A 99 9.33 22.44 10.66
C SER A 99 10.52 22.47 11.62
N GLN A 100 11.45 21.52 11.48
CA GLN A 100 12.70 21.41 12.23
C GLN A 100 13.89 22.10 11.51
N GLY A 101 13.65 22.76 10.36
CA GLY A 101 14.67 23.47 9.60
C GLY A 101 15.59 22.57 8.76
N VAL A 102 15.19 21.33 8.49
CA VAL A 102 15.99 20.39 7.69
C VAL A 102 15.89 20.74 6.20
N ALA A 103 16.99 21.16 5.58
CA ALA A 103 17.02 21.62 4.19
C ALA A 103 16.67 20.53 3.16
N SER A 104 16.91 19.25 3.48
CA SER A 104 16.61 18.09 2.62
C SER A 104 15.26 17.42 2.93
N ALA A 105 14.31 18.14 3.55
CA ALA A 105 13.04 17.59 4.04
C ALA A 105 12.26 16.84 2.95
N ASP A 106 12.11 17.39 1.75
CA ASP A 106 11.38 16.76 0.64
C ASP A 106 12.03 15.46 0.17
N ARG A 107 13.35 15.43 0.11
CA ARG A 107 14.11 14.23 -0.27
C ARG A 107 13.94 13.13 0.78
N LEU A 108 14.03 13.48 2.05
CA LEU A 108 13.86 12.55 3.17
C LEU A 108 12.40 12.07 3.28
N GLY A 109 11.43 12.93 3.01
CA GLY A 109 10.02 12.55 2.90
C GLY A 109 9.77 11.53 1.80
N SER A 110 10.36 11.75 0.62
CA SER A 110 10.28 10.80 -0.50
C SER A 110 10.95 9.46 -0.15
N LEU A 111 12.10 9.50 0.52
CA LEU A 111 12.77 8.28 0.99
C LEU A 111 11.92 7.53 2.02
N ALA A 112 11.30 8.23 2.96
CA ALA A 112 10.41 7.64 3.94
C ALA A 112 9.18 6.99 3.28
N ALA A 113 8.58 7.62 2.28
CA ALA A 113 7.50 7.04 1.49
C ALA A 113 7.94 5.77 0.74
N PHE A 114 9.12 5.79 0.13
CA PHE A 114 9.71 4.60 -0.51
C PHE A 114 9.86 3.45 0.48
N VAL A 115 10.45 3.71 1.65
CA VAL A 115 10.65 2.70 2.69
C VAL A 115 9.33 2.17 3.23
N ALA A 116 8.38 3.07 3.52
CA ALA A 116 7.05 2.70 4.02
C ALA A 116 6.31 1.80 3.04
N ILE A 117 6.19 2.22 1.78
CA ILE A 117 5.48 1.45 0.75
C ILE A 117 6.23 0.15 0.45
N GLY A 118 7.57 0.18 0.39
CA GLY A 118 8.40 -1.01 0.19
C GLY A 118 8.28 -2.03 1.31
N ALA A 119 8.22 -1.59 2.57
CA ALA A 119 8.00 -2.44 3.73
C ALA A 119 6.68 -3.22 3.65
N GLY A 120 5.67 -2.66 2.99
CA GLY A 120 4.39 -3.32 2.74
C GLY A 120 4.54 -4.64 1.95
N ALA A 121 5.53 -4.76 1.08
CA ALA A 121 5.78 -6.03 0.38
C ALA A 121 6.17 -7.14 1.36
N ALA A 122 7.01 -6.84 2.34
CA ALA A 122 7.36 -7.77 3.42
C ALA A 122 6.15 -8.07 4.32
N GLY A 123 5.32 -7.04 4.59
CA GLY A 123 4.07 -7.16 5.35
C GLY A 123 3.11 -8.17 4.71
N ALA A 124 2.89 -8.07 3.40
CA ALA A 124 2.02 -8.98 2.67
C ALA A 124 2.49 -10.45 2.74
N VAL A 125 3.80 -10.68 2.58
CA VAL A 125 4.37 -12.04 2.65
C VAL A 125 4.25 -12.64 4.04
N THR A 126 4.64 -11.87 5.06
CA THR A 126 4.61 -12.32 6.45
C THR A 126 3.18 -12.56 6.93
N ALA A 127 2.25 -11.67 6.60
CA ALA A 127 0.84 -11.83 6.96
C ALA A 127 0.21 -13.06 6.30
N GLY A 128 0.55 -13.35 5.03
CA GLY A 128 0.11 -14.58 4.36
C GLY A 128 0.51 -15.82 5.16
N PHE A 129 1.78 -15.92 5.53
CA PHE A 129 2.31 -17.02 6.32
C PHE A 129 1.63 -17.19 7.70
N PHE A 130 1.34 -16.07 8.39
CA PHE A 130 0.65 -16.12 9.66
C PHE A 130 -0.84 -16.42 9.53
N ALA A 131 -1.47 -15.97 8.45
CA ALA A 131 -2.89 -16.18 8.19
C ALA A 131 -3.25 -17.66 8.02
N ASP A 132 -2.38 -18.43 7.36
CA ASP A 132 -2.57 -19.87 7.20
C ASP A 132 -2.54 -20.62 8.54
N ARG A 133 -1.87 -20.07 9.56
CA ARG A 133 -1.73 -20.68 10.89
C ARG A 133 -2.73 -20.16 11.92
N ARG A 134 -3.06 -18.86 11.87
CA ARG A 134 -3.85 -18.17 12.91
C ARG A 134 -5.22 -17.70 12.46
N GLY A 135 -5.53 -17.90 11.17
CA GLY A 135 -6.79 -17.48 10.56
C GLY A 135 -6.73 -16.03 10.05
N ARG A 136 -7.28 -15.83 8.85
CA ARG A 136 -7.21 -14.57 8.07
C ARG A 136 -7.80 -13.37 8.80
N ALA A 137 -9.01 -13.52 9.36
CA ALA A 137 -9.69 -12.42 10.07
C ALA A 137 -8.90 -11.90 11.27
N ARG A 138 -8.21 -12.79 11.99
CA ARG A 138 -7.40 -12.42 13.16
C ARG A 138 -6.15 -11.67 12.76
N VAL A 139 -5.47 -12.11 11.70
CA VAL A 139 -4.26 -11.44 11.17
C VAL A 139 -4.63 -10.08 10.60
N ALA A 140 -5.74 -9.95 9.86
CA ALA A 140 -6.24 -8.67 9.38
C ALA A 140 -6.54 -7.70 10.54
N ALA A 141 -7.24 -8.18 11.59
CA ALA A 141 -7.53 -7.35 12.76
C ALA A 141 -6.25 -6.86 13.47
N TRP A 142 -5.23 -7.70 13.61
CA TRP A 142 -3.94 -7.28 14.20
C TRP A 142 -3.22 -6.25 13.31
N ALA A 143 -3.20 -6.46 12.01
CA ALA A 143 -2.59 -5.52 11.07
C ALA A 143 -3.26 -4.14 11.15
N MET A 144 -4.59 -4.11 11.14
CA MET A 144 -5.37 -2.86 11.30
C MET A 144 -5.14 -2.18 12.65
N MET A 145 -5.04 -2.93 13.75
CA MET A 145 -4.73 -2.34 15.06
C MET A 145 -3.34 -1.70 15.09
N VAL A 146 -2.33 -2.36 14.51
CA VAL A 146 -0.97 -1.79 14.43
C VAL A 146 -0.98 -0.52 13.57
N SER A 147 -1.64 -0.56 12.43
CA SER A 147 -1.75 0.58 11.52
C SER A 147 -2.48 1.77 12.19
N ALA A 148 -3.62 1.52 12.84
CA ALA A 148 -4.34 2.55 13.60
C ALA A 148 -3.48 3.15 14.73
N THR A 149 -2.66 2.34 15.40
CA THR A 149 -1.71 2.81 16.41
C THR A 149 -0.65 3.71 15.78
N CYS A 150 -0.08 3.35 14.63
CA CYS A 150 0.87 4.18 13.91
C CYS A 150 0.23 5.52 13.49
N CYS A 151 -1.02 5.49 13.02
CA CYS A 151 -1.78 6.68 12.68
C CYS A 151 -1.95 7.60 13.91
N ALA A 152 -2.35 7.06 15.06
CA ALA A 152 -2.48 7.83 16.30
C ALA A 152 -1.14 8.40 16.79
N LEU A 153 -0.05 7.65 16.64
CA LEU A 153 1.29 8.08 17.02
C LEU A 153 1.88 9.12 16.07
N SER A 154 1.36 9.29 14.85
CA SER A 154 1.89 10.27 13.91
C SER A 154 1.78 11.71 14.42
N ALA A 155 0.72 12.05 15.15
CA ALA A 155 0.55 13.40 15.70
C ALA A 155 1.60 13.73 16.78
N PRO A 156 1.80 12.94 17.85
CA PRO A 156 2.84 13.22 18.84
C PRO A 156 4.27 13.07 18.29
N ALA A 157 4.47 12.24 17.25
CA ALA A 157 5.77 12.04 16.62
C ALA A 157 6.17 13.17 15.64
N PHE A 158 5.33 14.19 15.38
CA PHE A 158 5.58 15.19 14.35
C PHE A 158 6.92 15.93 14.51
N HIS A 159 7.37 16.16 15.75
CA HIS A 159 8.65 16.80 16.04
C HIS A 159 9.78 15.80 16.37
N ALA A 160 9.57 14.51 16.11
CA ALA A 160 10.58 13.51 16.39
C ALA A 160 11.73 13.54 15.35
N PRO A 161 12.93 13.03 15.69
CA PRO A 161 14.04 12.89 14.75
C PRO A 161 13.67 12.00 13.55
N PHE A 162 14.33 12.23 12.41
CA PHE A 162 14.07 11.48 11.17
C PHE A 162 14.06 9.96 11.36
N ALA A 163 14.97 9.40 12.16
CA ALA A 163 15.04 7.96 12.40
C ALA A 163 13.74 7.41 13.02
N VAL A 164 13.11 8.16 13.92
CA VAL A 164 11.84 7.79 14.55
C VAL A 164 10.70 7.89 13.54
N LEU A 165 10.65 8.98 12.77
CA LEU A 165 9.67 9.16 11.70
C LEU A 165 9.76 8.05 10.64
N LEU A 166 10.98 7.67 10.25
CA LEU A 166 11.25 6.61 9.30
C LEU A 166 10.81 5.24 9.84
N ALA A 167 11.13 4.94 11.10
CA ALA A 167 10.72 3.70 11.76
C ALA A 167 9.19 3.60 11.86
N LEU A 168 8.52 4.70 12.26
CA LEU A 168 7.06 4.78 12.31
C LEU A 168 6.46 4.55 10.93
N ALA A 169 6.98 5.21 9.89
CA ALA A 169 6.53 5.05 8.52
C ALA A 169 6.72 3.62 8.00
N ALA A 170 7.86 2.98 8.32
CA ALA A 170 8.15 1.61 7.93
C ALA A 170 7.20 0.59 8.59
N VAL A 171 6.95 0.72 9.90
CA VAL A 171 6.01 -0.14 10.63
C VAL A 171 4.59 0.06 10.13
N TRP A 172 4.20 1.31 9.88
CA TRP A 172 2.88 1.63 9.33
C TRP A 172 2.71 1.04 7.93
N GLY A 173 3.69 1.23 7.04
CA GLY A 173 3.66 0.66 5.69
C GLY A 173 3.64 -0.86 5.66
N PHE A 174 4.39 -1.50 6.57
CA PHE A 174 4.35 -2.95 6.76
C PHE A 174 2.96 -3.43 7.16
N SER A 175 2.33 -2.78 8.15
CA SER A 175 1.04 -3.21 8.70
C SER A 175 -0.13 -2.91 7.75
N VAL A 176 -0.15 -1.74 7.10
CA VAL A 176 -1.25 -1.34 6.22
C VAL A 176 -1.41 -2.22 4.97
N VAL A 177 -0.36 -2.93 4.55
CA VAL A 177 -0.42 -3.87 3.41
C VAL A 177 -0.65 -5.31 3.86
N ALA A 178 -0.34 -5.61 5.13
CA ALA A 178 -0.41 -6.96 5.67
C ALA A 178 -1.81 -7.58 5.61
N ASP A 179 -2.87 -6.78 5.72
CA ASP A 179 -4.27 -7.22 5.65
C ASP A 179 -4.84 -7.32 4.23
N SER A 180 -4.20 -6.67 3.23
CA SER A 180 -4.64 -6.66 1.83
C SER A 180 -4.95 -8.05 1.26
N ALA A 181 -4.01 -8.98 1.45
CA ALA A 181 -4.15 -10.35 0.97
C ALA A 181 -5.26 -11.13 1.71
N GLN A 182 -5.57 -10.72 2.95
CA GLN A 182 -6.57 -11.39 3.77
C GLN A 182 -7.99 -11.01 3.32
N PHE A 183 -8.24 -9.74 3.05
CA PHE A 183 -9.53 -9.27 2.55
C PHE A 183 -9.84 -9.77 1.13
N SER A 184 -8.83 -9.94 0.28
CA SER A 184 -9.02 -10.47 -1.08
C SER A 184 -9.38 -11.95 -1.12
N ALA A 185 -9.19 -12.67 -0.01
CA ALA A 185 -9.35 -14.11 0.08
C ALA A 185 -10.50 -14.54 1.04
N ILE A 186 -11.27 -13.59 1.57
CA ILE A 186 -12.52 -13.78 2.32
C ILE A 186 -13.71 -13.61 1.39
#